data_1c718dd345c1f62bdf75bb63e5877437
#
_entry.id   1c718dd345c1f62bdf75bb63e5877437
#
_cell.length_a   1.000
_cell.length_b   1.000
_cell.length_c   1.000
_cell.angle_alpha   90.00
_cell.angle_beta   90.00
_cell.angle_gamma   90.00
#
_symmetry.space_group_name_H-M   'P 1'
#
loop_
_entity.id
_entity.type
_entity.pdbx_description
1 polymer ?
#
loop_
_entity_poly.entity_id
_entity_poly.type
_entity_poly.pdbx_seq_one_letter_code
_entity_poly.pdbx_strand_id
1 'polypeptide(L)'
;MKFKCYDTCSLLEQAGYLFSSNDESTLVITSITFDELEHIKTAYNKDANVKNSARRILRDLDEYYGEYEIVMYNDSYGEMMEKDGFTLTNDAKIIACARHFADEHPEDEIIFVTNDTICRHIAKMYFPVEKIESDKYTYDGYLEVYMNDEEMAEFYANPEANPYNLHINEYLLVYNLEGECVDRLCWTGEEYRHLNYSNFSSKWFGDIRPMKGDVY
;
A
#
# COMPACT_ATOMS: atom_id res chain seq x y z
N MET A 1 25.05 11.49 -6.83
CA MET A 1 23.72 11.80 -6.28
C MET A 1 22.97 10.49 -6.09
N LYS A 2 21.78 10.50 -5.47
CA LYS A 2 20.95 9.29 -5.29
C LYS A 2 19.62 9.50 -6.03
N PHE A 3 19.25 8.55 -6.88
CA PHE A 3 18.03 8.60 -7.67
C PHE A 3 17.17 7.38 -7.40
N LYS A 4 15.86 7.57 -7.41
CA LYS A 4 14.87 6.48 -7.26
C LYS A 4 13.94 6.43 -8.46
N CYS A 5 13.92 5.29 -9.14
CA CYS A 5 12.99 4.99 -10.21
C CYS A 5 11.95 4.00 -9.71
N TYR A 6 10.67 4.31 -9.86
CA TYR A 6 9.56 3.50 -9.38
C TYR A 6 8.87 2.77 -10.52
N ASP A 7 8.42 1.53 -10.27
CA ASP A 7 7.36 0.97 -11.09
C ASP A 7 6.04 1.73 -10.85
N THR A 8 5.10 1.60 -11.75
CA THR A 8 3.85 2.37 -11.68
C THR A 8 3.00 1.98 -10.46
N CYS A 9 2.95 0.70 -10.10
CA CYS A 9 2.16 0.24 -8.95
C CYS A 9 2.73 0.79 -7.64
N SER A 10 4.04 0.71 -7.47
CA SER A 10 4.73 1.24 -6.29
C SER A 10 4.65 2.76 -6.22
N LEU A 11 4.70 3.45 -7.37
CA LEU A 11 4.48 4.89 -7.41
C LEU A 11 3.06 5.26 -6.94
N LEU A 12 2.03 4.51 -7.34
CA LEU A 12 0.65 4.73 -6.90
C LEU A 12 0.48 4.61 -5.38
N GLU A 13 1.25 3.74 -4.72
CA GLU A 13 1.26 3.61 -3.26
C GLU A 13 1.86 4.83 -2.56
N GLN A 14 2.67 5.65 -3.26
CA GLN A 14 3.27 6.89 -2.75
C GLN A 14 2.42 8.14 -2.99
N ALA A 15 1.19 8.00 -3.48
CA ALA A 15 0.32 9.14 -3.76
C ALA A 15 0.11 10.03 -2.53
N GLY A 16 0.59 11.27 -2.62
CA GLY A 16 0.56 12.29 -1.56
C GLY A 16 1.73 12.29 -0.59
N TYR A 17 2.68 11.39 -0.77
CA TYR A 17 3.93 11.34 0.03
C TYR A 17 5.19 11.44 -0.85
N LEU A 18 5.02 11.45 -2.17
CA LEU A 18 6.09 11.35 -3.14
C LEU A 18 7.20 12.41 -2.97
N PHE A 19 6.82 13.65 -2.64
CA PHE A 19 7.73 14.78 -2.41
C PHE A 19 7.80 15.23 -0.94
N SER A 20 7.13 14.53 -0.03
CA SER A 20 7.08 14.88 1.39
C SER A 20 8.06 14.08 2.26
N SER A 21 8.77 13.11 1.69
CA SER A 21 9.76 12.31 2.41
C SER A 21 11.03 13.13 2.68
N ASN A 22 11.65 12.93 3.85
CA ASN A 22 12.99 13.46 4.15
C ASN A 22 14.10 12.68 3.39
N ASP A 23 13.75 11.99 2.32
CA ASP A 23 14.67 11.24 1.48
C ASP A 23 15.40 12.23 0.54
N GLU A 24 16.72 12.26 0.61
CA GLU A 24 17.56 13.11 -0.24
C GLU A 24 17.69 12.59 -1.69
N SER A 25 16.90 11.58 -2.07
CA SER A 25 16.92 11.03 -3.42
C SER A 25 16.04 11.83 -4.37
N THR A 26 16.52 11.99 -5.61
CA THR A 26 15.74 12.58 -6.70
C THR A 26 14.89 11.50 -7.38
N LEU A 27 13.63 11.80 -7.63
CA LEU A 27 12.72 10.92 -8.34
C LEU A 27 13.06 10.86 -9.83
N VAL A 28 13.00 9.67 -10.41
CA VAL A 28 13.10 9.45 -11.86
C VAL A 28 11.78 8.84 -12.36
N ILE A 29 11.13 9.52 -13.28
CA ILE A 29 9.89 9.09 -13.92
C ILE A 29 10.14 8.75 -15.38
N THR A 30 9.49 7.70 -15.87
CA THR A 30 9.59 7.33 -17.29
C THR A 30 8.36 7.75 -18.08
N SER A 31 8.49 7.94 -19.40
CA SER A 31 7.34 8.20 -20.27
C SER A 31 6.33 7.05 -20.21
N ILE A 32 6.77 5.81 -20.01
CA ILE A 32 5.90 4.65 -19.84
C ILE A 32 5.03 4.78 -18.58
N THR A 33 5.62 5.26 -17.48
CA THR A 33 4.90 5.53 -16.22
C THR A 33 3.82 6.60 -16.41
N PHE A 34 4.12 7.68 -17.15
CA PHE A 34 3.13 8.72 -17.49
C PHE A 34 1.94 8.14 -18.28
N ASP A 35 2.21 7.33 -19.30
CA ASP A 35 1.18 6.70 -20.11
C ASP A 35 0.29 5.78 -19.27
N GLU A 36 0.88 5.00 -18.36
CA GLU A 36 0.14 4.13 -17.45
C GLU A 36 -0.72 4.91 -16.45
N LEU A 37 -0.18 5.98 -15.85
CA LEU A 37 -0.94 6.85 -14.94
C LEU A 37 -2.13 7.50 -15.65
N GLU A 38 -1.94 8.00 -16.88
CA GLU A 38 -3.02 8.58 -17.68
C GLU A 38 -4.08 7.54 -18.04
N HIS A 39 -3.63 6.33 -18.41
CA HIS A 39 -4.55 5.21 -18.68
C HIS A 39 -5.34 4.81 -17.43
N ILE A 40 -4.70 4.69 -16.27
CA ILE A 40 -5.35 4.37 -14.99
C ILE A 40 -6.37 5.45 -14.60
N LYS A 41 -6.01 6.71 -14.72
CA LYS A 41 -6.88 7.86 -14.43
C LYS A 41 -8.19 7.82 -15.22
N THR A 42 -8.14 7.37 -16.48
CA THR A 42 -9.26 7.36 -17.42
C THR A 42 -9.98 6.03 -17.53
N ALA A 43 -9.38 4.92 -17.03
CA ALA A 43 -9.93 3.57 -17.16
C ALA A 43 -11.31 3.43 -16.52
N TYR A 44 -12.26 2.84 -17.23
CA TYR A 44 -13.63 2.66 -16.74
C TYR A 44 -13.73 1.58 -15.64
N ASN A 45 -12.91 0.55 -15.71
CA ASN A 45 -12.97 -0.67 -14.89
C ASN A 45 -12.00 -0.70 -13.70
N LYS A 46 -11.30 0.40 -13.41
CA LYS A 46 -10.39 0.49 -12.26
C LYS A 46 -11.11 1.00 -11.03
N ASP A 47 -10.66 0.57 -9.86
CA ASP A 47 -11.13 1.06 -8.57
C ASP A 47 -10.99 2.58 -8.42
N ALA A 48 -11.93 3.20 -7.73
CA ALA A 48 -11.96 4.65 -7.56
C ALA A 48 -10.73 5.17 -6.79
N ASN A 49 -10.23 4.42 -5.81
CA ASN A 49 -9.06 4.79 -5.03
C ASN A 49 -7.80 4.79 -5.90
N VAL A 50 -7.63 3.77 -6.76
CA VAL A 50 -6.49 3.68 -7.69
C VAL A 50 -6.50 4.84 -8.68
N LYS A 51 -7.68 5.20 -9.22
CA LYS A 51 -7.83 6.39 -10.10
C LYS A 51 -7.49 7.69 -9.37
N ASN A 52 -7.90 7.82 -8.11
CA ASN A 52 -7.61 9.00 -7.30
C ASN A 52 -6.12 9.10 -6.99
N SER A 53 -5.45 7.98 -6.69
CA SER A 53 -3.99 7.94 -6.53
C SER A 53 -3.27 8.42 -7.79
N ALA A 54 -3.66 7.92 -8.99
CA ALA A 54 -3.07 8.35 -10.25
C ALA A 54 -3.28 9.87 -10.50
N ARG A 55 -4.49 10.38 -10.24
CA ARG A 55 -4.77 11.83 -10.36
C ARG A 55 -3.94 12.67 -9.39
N ARG A 56 -3.74 12.17 -8.18
CA ARG A 56 -2.94 12.85 -7.16
C ARG A 56 -1.48 12.93 -7.58
N ILE A 57 -0.91 11.80 -8.00
CA ILE A 57 0.47 11.77 -8.50
C ILE A 57 0.68 12.72 -9.69
N LEU A 58 -0.23 12.70 -10.68
CA LEU A 58 -0.11 13.61 -11.83
C LEU A 58 -0.17 15.08 -11.42
N ARG A 59 -0.95 15.45 -10.39
CA ARG A 59 -0.95 16.80 -9.82
C ARG A 59 0.33 17.12 -9.08
N ASP A 60 0.81 16.17 -8.27
CA ASP A 60 2.05 16.35 -7.53
C ASP A 60 3.23 16.54 -8.52
N LEU A 61 3.28 15.77 -9.61
CA LEU A 61 4.29 15.94 -10.67
C LEU A 61 4.17 17.28 -11.42
N ASP A 62 2.98 17.83 -11.58
CA ASP A 62 2.78 19.14 -12.17
C ASP A 62 3.22 20.26 -11.20
N GLU A 63 2.88 20.13 -9.92
CA GLU A 63 3.24 21.09 -8.86
C GLU A 63 4.74 21.16 -8.61
N TYR A 64 5.44 19.99 -8.62
CA TYR A 64 6.87 19.87 -8.36
C TYR A 64 7.68 19.72 -9.66
N TYR A 65 7.19 20.28 -10.76
CA TYR A 65 7.90 20.23 -12.06
C TYR A 65 9.30 20.82 -11.96
N GLY A 66 10.30 20.01 -12.36
CA GLY A 66 11.72 20.37 -12.28
C GLY A 66 12.43 19.86 -11.03
N GLU A 67 11.73 19.21 -10.09
CA GLU A 67 12.33 18.57 -8.91
C GLU A 67 12.55 17.05 -9.12
N TYR A 68 12.28 16.55 -10.32
CA TYR A 68 12.46 15.16 -10.72
C TYR A 68 12.97 15.06 -12.14
N GLU A 69 13.56 13.91 -12.49
CA GLU A 69 14.07 13.63 -13.81
C GLU A 69 13.05 12.84 -14.64
N ILE A 70 13.03 13.12 -15.95
CA ILE A 70 12.14 12.43 -16.90
C ILE A 70 12.97 11.68 -17.92
N VAL A 71 12.75 10.36 -18.03
CA VAL A 71 13.38 9.51 -19.04
C VAL A 71 12.36 9.12 -20.10
N MET A 72 12.59 9.57 -21.32
CA MET A 72 11.76 9.19 -22.46
C MET A 72 12.16 7.80 -22.95
N TYR A 73 11.19 6.88 -23.05
CA TYR A 73 11.46 5.57 -23.61
C TYR A 73 11.87 5.64 -25.07
N ASN A 74 12.83 4.82 -25.45
CA ASN A 74 13.26 4.60 -26.81
C ASN A 74 13.35 3.09 -27.09
N ASP A 75 12.98 2.66 -28.30
CA ASP A 75 12.97 1.24 -28.67
C ASP A 75 14.36 0.59 -28.53
N SER A 76 15.44 1.33 -28.71
CA SER A 76 16.81 0.81 -28.48
C SER A 76 17.04 0.34 -27.04
N TYR A 77 16.34 0.93 -26.05
CA TYR A 77 16.44 0.49 -24.65
C TYR A 77 15.74 -0.85 -24.48
N GLY A 78 14.58 -1.02 -25.13
CA GLY A 78 13.84 -2.30 -25.15
C GLY A 78 14.63 -3.42 -25.80
N GLU A 79 15.34 -3.16 -26.90
CA GLU A 79 16.18 -4.17 -27.58
C GLU A 79 17.28 -4.74 -26.65
N MET A 80 17.76 -3.96 -25.69
CA MET A 80 18.72 -4.46 -24.70
C MET A 80 18.05 -5.49 -23.77
N MET A 81 16.83 -5.24 -23.33
CA MET A 81 16.08 -6.18 -22.49
C MET A 81 15.75 -7.48 -23.24
N GLU A 82 15.38 -7.38 -24.52
CA GLU A 82 15.12 -8.55 -25.37
C GLU A 82 16.40 -9.38 -25.61
N LYS A 83 17.56 -8.75 -25.80
CA LYS A 83 18.85 -9.43 -25.88
C LYS A 83 19.23 -10.16 -24.60
N ASP A 84 18.82 -9.62 -23.44
CA ASP A 84 18.97 -10.26 -22.14
C ASP A 84 17.93 -11.38 -21.92
N GLY A 85 17.01 -11.61 -22.88
CA GLY A 85 16.03 -12.70 -22.89
C GLY A 85 14.67 -12.36 -22.24
N PHE A 86 14.40 -11.09 -21.98
CA PHE A 86 13.15 -10.65 -21.37
C PHE A 86 12.09 -10.29 -22.42
N THR A 87 10.83 -10.60 -22.11
CA THR A 87 9.70 -10.08 -22.88
C THR A 87 9.50 -8.59 -22.56
N LEU A 88 9.30 -7.78 -23.60
CA LEU A 88 9.17 -6.33 -23.47
C LEU A 88 7.77 -5.93 -22.96
N THR A 89 7.55 -6.12 -21.66
CA THR A 89 6.38 -5.59 -20.92
C THR A 89 6.60 -4.14 -20.56
N ASN A 90 5.58 -3.45 -20.05
CA ASN A 90 5.74 -2.07 -19.55
C ASN A 90 6.74 -2.00 -18.41
N ASP A 91 6.72 -2.95 -17.46
CA ASP A 91 7.71 -3.02 -16.38
C ASP A 91 9.14 -3.17 -16.95
N ALA A 92 9.30 -4.03 -17.96
CA ALA A 92 10.60 -4.19 -18.64
C ALA A 92 11.05 -2.90 -19.34
N LYS A 93 10.12 -2.12 -19.91
CA LYS A 93 10.42 -0.81 -20.51
C LYS A 93 10.81 0.23 -19.46
N ILE A 94 10.15 0.24 -18.30
CA ILE A 94 10.51 1.11 -17.16
C ILE A 94 11.93 0.76 -16.69
N ILE A 95 12.23 -0.53 -16.50
CA ILE A 95 13.58 -0.99 -16.14
C ILE A 95 14.61 -0.60 -17.21
N ALA A 96 14.28 -0.71 -18.50
CA ALA A 96 15.14 -0.31 -19.60
C ALA A 96 15.47 1.20 -19.58
N CYS A 97 14.48 2.05 -19.27
CA CYS A 97 14.68 3.48 -19.07
C CYS A 97 15.61 3.77 -17.88
N ALA A 98 15.37 3.08 -16.74
CA ALA A 98 16.23 3.24 -15.57
C ALA A 98 17.68 2.81 -15.85
N ARG A 99 17.88 1.75 -16.65
CA ARG A 99 19.20 1.28 -17.07
C ARG A 99 19.90 2.30 -17.96
N HIS A 100 19.20 2.85 -18.94
CA HIS A 100 19.77 3.92 -19.78
C HIS A 100 20.14 5.13 -18.94
N PHE A 101 19.29 5.55 -18.02
CA PHE A 101 19.57 6.65 -17.10
C PHE A 101 20.82 6.38 -16.25
N ALA A 102 20.99 5.15 -15.75
CA ALA A 102 22.19 4.76 -15.02
C ALA A 102 23.46 4.78 -15.87
N ASP A 103 23.38 4.38 -17.15
CA ASP A 103 24.50 4.44 -18.09
C ASP A 103 24.95 5.90 -18.38
N GLU A 104 24.00 6.86 -18.34
CA GLU A 104 24.31 8.30 -18.49
C GLU A 104 24.80 8.93 -17.17
N HIS A 105 24.57 8.29 -16.02
CA HIS A 105 24.92 8.77 -14.68
C HIS A 105 25.81 7.77 -13.91
N PRO A 106 27.01 7.42 -14.43
CA PRO A 106 27.79 6.31 -13.90
C PRO A 106 28.37 6.55 -12.50
N GLU A 107 28.40 7.80 -12.05
CA GLU A 107 28.91 8.18 -10.71
C GLU A 107 27.77 8.27 -9.67
N ASP A 108 26.52 8.08 -10.10
CA ASP A 108 25.34 8.24 -9.25
C ASP A 108 24.75 6.89 -8.83
N GLU A 109 24.09 6.86 -7.70
CA GLU A 109 23.39 5.66 -7.21
C GLU A 109 21.96 5.67 -7.75
N ILE A 110 21.61 4.67 -8.57
CA ILE A 110 20.27 4.48 -9.08
C ILE A 110 19.63 3.30 -8.34
N ILE A 111 18.52 3.56 -7.69
CA ILE A 111 17.72 2.55 -6.94
C ILE A 111 16.41 2.35 -7.66
N PHE A 112 16.06 1.08 -7.89
CA PHE A 112 14.76 0.73 -8.42
C PHE A 112 13.81 0.36 -7.29
N VAL A 113 12.62 0.96 -7.26
CA VAL A 113 11.64 0.76 -6.18
C VAL A 113 10.45 0.00 -6.71
N THR A 114 10.22 -1.21 -6.20
CA THR A 114 9.10 -2.05 -6.62
C THR A 114 8.63 -3.03 -5.55
N ASN A 115 7.32 -3.14 -5.38
CA ASN A 115 6.67 -4.16 -4.56
C ASN A 115 6.32 -5.42 -5.38
N ASP A 116 6.27 -5.32 -6.72
CA ASP A 116 6.05 -6.48 -7.58
C ASP A 116 7.22 -7.47 -7.51
N THR A 117 6.91 -8.74 -7.32
CA THR A 117 7.94 -9.78 -7.14
C THR A 117 8.72 -10.06 -8.43
N ILE A 118 8.04 -10.09 -9.58
CA ILE A 118 8.69 -10.41 -10.86
C ILE A 118 9.52 -9.22 -11.32
N CYS A 119 8.94 -8.02 -11.31
CA CYS A 119 9.62 -6.78 -11.62
C CYS A 119 10.88 -6.62 -10.76
N ARG A 120 10.79 -6.90 -9.45
CA ARG A 120 11.91 -6.86 -8.51
C ARG A 120 13.03 -7.84 -8.85
N HIS A 121 12.70 -9.07 -9.28
CA HIS A 121 13.71 -10.05 -9.67
C HIS A 121 14.47 -9.59 -10.92
N ILE A 122 13.77 -9.00 -11.89
CA ILE A 122 14.40 -8.47 -13.10
C ILE A 122 15.27 -7.26 -12.76
N ALA A 123 14.71 -6.30 -12.00
CA ALA A 123 15.43 -5.07 -11.63
C ALA A 123 16.72 -5.35 -10.82
N LYS A 124 16.72 -6.36 -9.94
CA LYS A 124 17.90 -6.79 -9.17
C LYS A 124 19.09 -7.22 -10.01
N MET A 125 18.90 -7.53 -11.28
CA MET A 125 20.02 -7.86 -12.18
C MET A 125 20.82 -6.63 -12.57
N TYR A 126 20.24 -5.44 -12.41
CA TYR A 126 20.83 -4.18 -12.86
C TYR A 126 21.03 -3.17 -11.74
N PHE A 127 20.21 -3.20 -10.68
CA PHE A 127 20.16 -2.16 -9.65
C PHE A 127 20.10 -2.72 -8.23
N PRO A 128 20.50 -1.93 -7.22
CA PRO A 128 19.93 -2.02 -5.89
C PRO A 128 18.40 -1.85 -5.97
N VAL A 129 17.64 -2.68 -5.25
CA VAL A 129 16.19 -2.63 -5.26
C VAL A 129 15.65 -2.43 -3.88
N GLU A 130 14.82 -1.42 -3.72
CA GLU A 130 14.06 -1.16 -2.50
C GLU A 130 12.60 -1.61 -2.68
N LYS A 131 11.98 -1.97 -1.57
CA LYS A 131 10.52 -2.08 -1.46
C LYS A 131 10.00 -0.83 -0.79
N ILE A 132 8.81 -0.42 -1.20
CA ILE A 132 8.05 0.47 -0.34
C ILE A 132 7.69 -0.38 0.88
N GLU A 133 8.27 -0.05 2.02
CA GLU A 133 7.66 -0.38 3.27
C GLU A 133 6.39 0.48 3.31
N SER A 134 5.30 -0.06 2.77
CA SER A 134 4.03 0.41 3.27
C SER A 134 4.15 0.18 4.77
N ASP A 135 4.07 1.25 5.57
CA ASP A 135 3.44 1.09 6.86
C ASP A 135 2.10 0.44 6.52
N LYS A 136 2.10 -0.85 6.44
CA LYS A 136 0.91 -1.63 6.61
C LYS A 136 0.56 -1.41 8.08
N TYR A 137 -0.03 -0.28 8.35
CA TYR A 137 -1.21 -0.34 9.16
C TYR A 137 -2.13 -1.27 8.35
N THR A 138 -1.94 -2.56 8.55
CA THR A 138 -2.99 -3.51 8.31
C THR A 138 -4.05 -3.05 9.29
N TYR A 139 -4.92 -2.16 8.81
CA TYR A 139 -6.15 -1.85 9.50
C TYR A 139 -6.96 -3.13 9.39
N ASP A 140 -6.71 -4.02 10.34
CA ASP A 140 -7.42 -5.30 10.42
C ASP A 140 -8.86 -5.08 10.91
N GLY A 141 -9.19 -3.83 11.28
CA GLY A 141 -10.51 -3.45 11.79
C GLY A 141 -10.76 -3.97 13.20
N TYR A 142 -9.80 -4.66 13.79
CA TYR A 142 -9.90 -5.20 15.15
C TYR A 142 -8.53 -5.27 15.83
N LEU A 143 -8.57 -5.27 17.15
CA LEU A 143 -7.44 -5.52 18.04
C LEU A 143 -7.71 -6.74 18.91
N GLU A 144 -6.74 -7.61 19.08
CA GLU A 144 -6.77 -8.72 20.04
C GLU A 144 -6.06 -8.31 21.32
N VAL A 145 -6.73 -8.51 22.46
CA VAL A 145 -6.14 -8.23 23.78
C VAL A 145 -6.29 -9.46 24.68
N TYR A 146 -5.25 -9.73 25.45
CA TYR A 146 -5.22 -10.84 26.41
C TYR A 146 -5.21 -10.25 27.81
N MET A 147 -6.17 -10.65 28.64
CA MET A 147 -6.39 -10.10 29.97
C MET A 147 -6.57 -11.21 30.98
N ASN A 148 -6.05 -11.01 32.20
CA ASN A 148 -6.43 -11.79 33.35
C ASN A 148 -7.75 -11.30 33.94
N ASP A 149 -8.29 -11.99 34.96
CA ASP A 149 -9.58 -11.68 35.57
C ASP A 149 -9.63 -10.28 36.22
N GLU A 150 -8.52 -9.82 36.80
CA GLU A 150 -8.42 -8.49 37.43
C GLU A 150 -8.41 -7.39 36.36
N GLU A 151 -7.65 -7.56 35.29
CA GLU A 151 -7.59 -6.64 34.15
C GLU A 151 -8.95 -6.57 33.43
N MET A 152 -9.64 -7.70 33.26
CA MET A 152 -11.00 -7.74 32.71
C MET A 152 -11.96 -6.97 33.59
N ALA A 153 -11.91 -7.17 34.92
CA ALA A 153 -12.78 -6.46 35.85
C ALA A 153 -12.57 -4.95 35.80
N GLU A 154 -11.32 -4.49 35.73
CA GLU A 154 -10.98 -3.08 35.59
C GLU A 154 -11.45 -2.50 34.24
N PHE A 155 -11.23 -3.23 33.15
CA PHE A 155 -11.68 -2.82 31.82
C PHE A 155 -13.20 -2.66 31.75
N TYR A 156 -13.96 -3.64 32.22
CA TYR A 156 -15.44 -3.59 32.19
C TYR A 156 -16.02 -2.59 33.19
N ALA A 157 -15.26 -2.18 34.22
CA ALA A 157 -15.70 -1.13 35.14
C ALA A 157 -15.69 0.28 34.50
N ASN A 158 -14.99 0.45 33.37
CA ASN A 158 -14.81 1.74 32.70
C ASN A 158 -15.14 1.64 31.20
N PRO A 159 -16.38 1.35 30.81
CA PRO A 159 -16.76 1.09 29.41
C PRO A 159 -16.62 2.29 28.48
N GLU A 160 -16.53 3.50 29.04
CA GLU A 160 -16.33 4.77 28.30
C GLU A 160 -14.84 5.07 28.06
N ALA A 161 -13.95 4.34 28.73
CA ALA A 161 -12.51 4.51 28.51
C ALA A 161 -12.09 3.76 27.25
N ASN A 162 -11.22 4.40 26.45
CA ASN A 162 -10.63 3.79 25.26
C ASN A 162 -9.10 3.63 25.44
N PRO A 163 -8.64 2.71 26.30
CA PRO A 163 -7.23 2.56 26.61
C PRO A 163 -6.40 2.09 25.40
N TYR A 164 -7.05 1.52 24.39
CA TYR A 164 -6.42 1.00 23.18
C TYR A 164 -6.44 1.96 21.99
N ASN A 165 -6.97 3.18 22.16
CA ASN A 165 -7.11 4.19 21.11
C ASN A 165 -7.81 3.70 19.85
N LEU A 166 -8.85 2.86 20.01
CA LEU A 166 -9.62 2.35 18.88
C LEU A 166 -10.35 3.48 18.16
N HIS A 167 -10.41 3.38 16.83
CA HIS A 167 -11.25 4.25 16.02
C HIS A 167 -12.73 3.83 16.09
N ILE A 168 -13.62 4.75 15.76
CA ILE A 168 -15.08 4.45 15.70
C ILE A 168 -15.30 3.29 14.74
N ASN A 169 -16.08 2.29 15.18
CA ASN A 169 -16.37 1.03 14.51
C ASN A 169 -15.18 0.04 14.44
N GLU A 170 -14.12 0.25 15.16
CA GLU A 170 -13.13 -0.81 15.40
C GLU A 170 -13.60 -1.81 16.44
N TYR A 171 -13.13 -3.04 16.27
CA TYR A 171 -13.50 -4.16 17.12
C TYR A 171 -12.38 -4.49 18.11
N LEU A 172 -12.78 -4.92 19.32
CA LEU A 172 -11.90 -5.46 20.32
C LEU A 172 -12.27 -6.92 20.59
N LEU A 173 -11.33 -7.82 20.36
CA LEU A 173 -11.47 -9.22 20.72
C LEU A 173 -10.73 -9.45 22.03
N VAL A 174 -11.48 -9.79 23.07
CA VAL A 174 -10.95 -10.02 24.42
C VAL A 174 -10.72 -11.51 24.63
N TYR A 175 -9.50 -11.87 24.94
CA TYR A 175 -9.07 -13.24 25.23
C TYR A 175 -8.67 -13.37 26.70
N ASN A 176 -8.94 -14.53 27.30
CA ASN A 176 -8.31 -14.90 28.57
C ASN A 176 -6.86 -15.36 28.34
N LEU A 177 -6.09 -15.56 29.41
CA LEU A 177 -4.70 -16.02 29.31
C LEU A 177 -4.55 -17.46 28.79
N GLU A 178 -5.65 -18.20 28.69
CA GLU A 178 -5.72 -19.56 28.13
C GLU A 178 -5.93 -19.53 26.61
N GLY A 179 -6.15 -18.31 26.04
CA GLY A 179 -6.35 -18.09 24.59
C GLY A 179 -7.78 -18.30 24.12
N GLU A 180 -8.75 -18.34 25.04
CA GLU A 180 -10.16 -18.39 24.70
C GLU A 180 -10.73 -16.97 24.52
N CYS A 181 -11.41 -16.72 23.40
CA CYS A 181 -12.09 -15.45 23.15
C CYS A 181 -13.34 -15.35 24.03
N VAL A 182 -13.25 -14.52 25.07
CA VAL A 182 -14.33 -14.36 26.07
C VAL A 182 -15.34 -13.30 25.67
N ASP A 183 -14.92 -12.29 24.89
CA ASP A 183 -15.83 -11.22 24.43
C ASP A 183 -15.39 -10.61 23.10
N ARG A 184 -16.37 -9.98 22.44
CA ARG A 184 -16.19 -9.23 21.19
C ARG A 184 -16.94 -7.92 21.31
N LEU A 185 -16.21 -6.83 21.21
CA LEU A 185 -16.70 -5.48 21.44
C LEU A 185 -16.48 -4.63 20.18
N CYS A 186 -17.30 -3.61 20.02
CA CYS A 186 -17.14 -2.57 19.01
C CYS A 186 -17.06 -1.22 19.72
N TRP A 187 -16.04 -0.42 19.39
CA TRP A 187 -15.95 0.95 19.88
C TRP A 187 -16.89 1.87 19.11
N THR A 188 -17.81 2.53 19.80
CA THR A 188 -18.79 3.43 19.17
C THR A 188 -18.29 4.88 19.04
N GLY A 189 -17.18 5.21 19.66
CA GLY A 189 -16.67 6.58 19.83
C GLY A 189 -16.97 7.15 21.23
N GLU A 190 -17.89 6.52 21.99
CA GLU A 190 -18.28 6.91 23.33
C GLU A 190 -18.15 5.75 24.34
N GLU A 191 -18.48 4.52 23.92
CA GLU A 191 -18.44 3.33 24.74
C GLU A 191 -18.16 2.05 23.94
N TYR A 192 -17.77 0.98 24.62
CA TYR A 192 -17.71 -0.35 24.05
C TYR A 192 -19.08 -1.00 24.01
N ARG A 193 -19.49 -1.51 22.85
CA ARG A 193 -20.76 -2.25 22.66
C ARG A 193 -20.45 -3.70 22.38
N HIS A 194 -21.09 -4.60 23.15
CA HIS A 194 -21.00 -6.05 22.92
C HIS A 194 -21.62 -6.47 21.59
N LEU A 195 -20.94 -7.31 20.84
CA LEU A 195 -21.44 -7.91 19.62
C LEU A 195 -22.23 -9.18 19.96
N ASN A 196 -23.54 -9.05 20.03
CA ASN A 196 -24.46 -10.18 20.23
C ASN A 196 -24.88 -10.76 18.88
N TYR A 197 -24.24 -11.84 18.45
CA TYR A 197 -24.57 -12.56 17.20
C TYR A 197 -25.94 -13.28 17.24
N SER A 198 -26.54 -13.46 18.41
CA SER A 198 -27.81 -14.18 18.58
C SER A 198 -29.04 -13.45 18.00
N ASN A 199 -28.92 -12.18 17.63
CA ASN A 199 -30.03 -11.33 17.20
C ASN A 199 -30.00 -10.93 15.70
N PHE A 200 -29.08 -11.46 14.91
CA PHE A 200 -29.07 -11.25 13.46
C PHE A 200 -29.93 -12.27 12.73
N SER A 201 -31.25 -12.27 12.98
CA SER A 201 -32.19 -12.86 12.04
C SER A 201 -32.71 -11.75 11.11
N SER A 202 -32.14 -11.65 9.93
CA SER A 202 -32.66 -10.77 8.89
C SER A 202 -33.82 -11.50 8.19
N LYS A 203 -35.02 -10.98 8.29
CA LYS A 203 -36.17 -11.44 7.50
C LYS A 203 -35.98 -11.29 5.99
N TRP A 204 -34.94 -10.52 5.56
CA TRP A 204 -34.68 -10.17 4.16
C TRP A 204 -33.64 -11.07 3.51
N PHE A 205 -32.71 -11.66 4.27
CA PHE A 205 -31.55 -12.38 3.72
C PHE A 205 -31.41 -13.82 4.24
N GLY A 206 -32.38 -14.31 5.02
CA GLY A 206 -32.25 -15.60 5.71
C GLY A 206 -31.20 -15.56 6.82
N ASP A 207 -30.77 -16.74 7.27
CA ASP A 207 -29.71 -16.85 8.27
C ASP A 207 -28.35 -16.51 7.63
N ILE A 208 -27.89 -15.28 7.84
CA ILE A 208 -26.50 -14.91 7.53
C ILE A 208 -25.64 -15.57 8.60
N ARG A 209 -24.91 -16.61 8.21
CA ARG A 209 -23.87 -17.20 9.07
C ARG A 209 -22.55 -16.55 8.69
N PRO A 210 -21.80 -15.97 9.64
CA PRO A 210 -20.44 -15.53 9.35
C PRO A 210 -19.65 -16.72 8.83
N MET A 211 -18.98 -16.56 7.69
CA MET A 211 -18.04 -17.55 7.22
C MET A 211 -16.88 -17.64 8.21
N LYS A 212 -16.39 -18.86 8.44
CA LYS A 212 -15.29 -19.10 9.38
C LYS A 212 -14.05 -18.39 8.84
N GLY A 213 -13.63 -17.31 9.47
CA GLY A 213 -12.53 -16.45 9.04
C GLY A 213 -12.92 -15.01 8.70
N ASP A 214 -14.23 -14.70 8.61
CA ASP A 214 -14.69 -13.33 8.41
C ASP A 214 -14.94 -12.69 9.77
N VAL A 215 -13.95 -11.95 10.26
CA VAL A 215 -14.14 -10.96 11.33
C VAL A 215 -14.35 -9.63 10.62
N TYR A 216 -15.57 -9.17 10.56
CA TYR A 216 -15.95 -7.86 10.03
C TYR A 216 -16.34 -6.93 11.16
#